data_61dfa56612a148d2a20cf1e343937871
#
_entry.id   61dfa56612a148d2a20cf1e343937871
#
_cell.length_a   1.000
_cell.length_b   1.000
_cell.length_c   1.000
_cell.angle_alpha   90.00
_cell.angle_beta   90.00
_cell.angle_gamma   90.00
#
_symmetry.space_group_name_H-M   'P 1'
#
loop_
_entity.id
_entity.type
_entity.pdbx_description
1 polymer ?
#
loop_
_entity_poly.entity_id
_entity_poly.type
_entity_poly.pdbx_seq_one_letter_code
_entity_poly.pdbx_strand_id
1 'polypeptide(L)'
;MSLAAVGIVGITALLAVLFLLSIRFSSLAFSLGTASVAVAYIAVVMLGFFYGQVILNIVRPLLIIGFAMIAIVVYRYLQEEKEKMESLRQRDFIRDTFGRYLSNEVVEALLGSPEGLKMSGENREVTFLVSDLRGFTALTSRLSPHQVIEIMNRYFEQMVDIIARYQGTVNEFLGDGILAFFGAPLNAEDDPERAVACAVEMQNALLAVNAEQRRLRLPELAMGIGINTGEVVVGNIGSERRASYGAVGTPINAAYRIESFTVGGQILISPTTRDRIRAELKVEGTKEVKFKGLDAPVTLYDVAGIGEPYQVFLPEKKTIPLFRLKAPLAIECFLLEGKAVSDAAIEGRITHMGENSAEVILDQKLPSDSNLRIVLVTPETRGLSELYAKVLADDKLDGLASGHRTRLQFTSMPEDTKDFLAKRPVIRI
;
A
#
# COMPACT_ATOMS: atom_id res chain seq x y z
N MET A 1 -49.69 37.67 50.50
CA MET A 1 -48.79 37.72 49.26
C MET A 1 -49.40 38.73 48.33
N SER A 2 -48.60 39.70 47.84
CA SER A 2 -49.11 40.68 46.87
C SER A 2 -49.40 39.98 45.54
N LEU A 3 -50.42 40.41 44.79
CA LEU A 3 -50.74 39.88 43.49
C LEU A 3 -49.54 39.83 42.58
N ALA A 4 -48.57 40.74 42.72
CA ALA A 4 -47.30 40.75 42.03
C ALA A 4 -46.39 39.53 42.34
N ALA A 5 -46.34 39.08 43.59
CA ALA A 5 -45.55 37.95 44.05
C ALA A 5 -46.12 36.62 43.53
N VAL A 6 -47.44 36.48 43.44
CA VAL A 6 -48.12 35.29 42.87
C VAL A 6 -47.83 35.18 41.32
N GLY A 7 -47.82 36.33 40.64
CA GLY A 7 -47.49 36.39 39.21
C GLY A 7 -46.06 35.96 38.90
N ILE A 8 -45.08 36.41 39.72
CA ILE A 8 -43.65 36.03 39.51
C ILE A 8 -43.44 34.54 39.76
N VAL A 9 -44.02 33.96 40.82
CA VAL A 9 -43.90 32.53 41.12
C VAL A 9 -44.55 31.69 40.01
N GLY A 10 -45.70 32.12 39.48
CA GLY A 10 -46.36 31.44 38.38
C GLY A 10 -45.53 31.42 37.06
N ILE A 11 -44.90 32.56 36.76
CA ILE A 11 -44.05 32.68 35.53
C ILE A 11 -42.79 31.87 35.70
N THR A 12 -42.11 31.86 36.84
CA THR A 12 -40.91 31.06 37.08
C THR A 12 -41.21 29.54 37.03
N ALA A 13 -42.32 29.10 37.57
CA ALA A 13 -42.78 27.72 37.51
C ALA A 13 -43.07 27.30 36.02
N LEU A 14 -43.73 28.19 35.27
CA LEU A 14 -44.01 27.94 33.84
C LEU A 14 -42.74 27.84 33.01
N LEU A 15 -41.76 28.72 33.23
CA LEU A 15 -40.46 28.68 32.57
C LEU A 15 -39.69 27.41 32.87
N ALA A 16 -39.73 26.95 34.13
CA ALA A 16 -39.09 25.68 34.52
C ALA A 16 -39.74 24.48 33.85
N VAL A 17 -41.09 24.47 33.76
CA VAL A 17 -41.81 23.40 33.01
C VAL A 17 -41.49 23.45 31.52
N LEU A 18 -41.47 24.62 30.90
CA LEU A 18 -41.08 24.77 29.49
C LEU A 18 -39.65 24.34 29.25
N PHE A 19 -38.72 24.64 30.13
CA PHE A 19 -37.32 24.16 30.02
C PHE A 19 -37.25 22.66 30.13
N LEU A 20 -37.91 22.00 31.07
CA LEU A 20 -37.97 20.55 31.20
C LEU A 20 -38.60 19.87 29.98
N LEU A 21 -39.66 20.46 29.43
CA LEU A 21 -40.31 19.96 28.20
C LEU A 21 -39.40 20.13 26.97
N SER A 22 -38.58 21.19 26.94
CA SER A 22 -37.62 21.41 25.84
C SER A 22 -36.61 20.32 25.72
N ILE A 23 -36.24 19.62 26.80
CA ILE A 23 -35.28 18.54 26.81
C ILE A 23 -35.86 17.28 26.16
N ARG A 24 -37.17 17.10 26.15
CA ARG A 24 -37.84 15.86 25.77
C ARG A 24 -38.55 15.90 24.40
N PHE A 25 -38.80 17.08 23.85
CA PHE A 25 -39.55 17.22 22.59
C PHE A 25 -38.66 17.76 21.45
N SER A 26 -39.01 17.49 20.17
CA SER A 26 -38.35 18.09 19.03
C SER A 26 -38.46 19.61 19.03
N SER A 27 -37.53 20.30 18.39
CA SER A 27 -37.49 21.77 18.31
C SER A 27 -38.79 22.39 17.77
N LEU A 28 -39.45 21.72 16.85
CA LEU A 28 -40.71 22.16 16.25
C LEU A 28 -41.88 21.98 17.25
N ALA A 29 -41.97 20.85 17.95
CA ALA A 29 -43.00 20.61 18.96
C ALA A 29 -42.85 21.57 20.14
N PHE A 30 -41.63 21.90 20.56
CA PHE A 30 -41.33 22.87 21.59
C PHE A 30 -41.73 24.29 21.19
N SER A 31 -41.42 24.72 19.94
CA SER A 31 -41.80 26.05 19.44
C SER A 31 -43.29 26.21 19.34
N LEU A 32 -44.02 25.19 18.92
CA LEU A 32 -45.51 25.18 18.86
C LEU A 32 -46.10 25.22 20.27
N GLY A 33 -45.53 24.47 21.22
CA GLY A 33 -45.96 24.48 22.60
C GLY A 33 -45.80 25.84 23.29
N THR A 34 -44.65 26.50 23.08
CA THR A 34 -44.38 27.84 23.66
C THR A 34 -45.28 28.91 23.02
N ALA A 35 -45.52 28.83 21.72
CA ALA A 35 -46.49 29.73 21.06
C ALA A 35 -47.91 29.53 21.60
N SER A 36 -48.37 28.30 21.83
CA SER A 36 -49.67 27.98 22.42
C SER A 36 -49.81 28.54 23.82
N VAL A 37 -48.75 28.48 24.66
CA VAL A 37 -48.73 29.06 26.02
C VAL A 37 -48.84 30.57 25.94
N ALA A 38 -48.15 31.24 25.00
CA ALA A 38 -48.28 32.71 24.84
C ALA A 38 -49.68 33.12 24.45
N VAL A 39 -50.29 32.38 23.52
CA VAL A 39 -51.67 32.62 23.08
C VAL A 39 -52.68 32.42 24.23
N ALA A 40 -52.51 31.33 25.01
CA ALA A 40 -53.35 31.07 26.18
C ALA A 40 -53.21 32.16 27.23
N TYR A 41 -52.01 32.64 27.47
CA TYR A 41 -51.79 33.77 28.37
C TYR A 41 -52.48 35.05 27.92
N ILE A 42 -52.39 35.41 26.66
CA ILE A 42 -53.10 36.56 26.07
C ILE A 42 -54.63 36.40 26.25
N ALA A 43 -55.18 35.21 25.98
CA ALA A 43 -56.60 34.94 26.16
C ALA A 43 -57.06 35.12 27.61
N VAL A 44 -56.30 34.63 28.59
CA VAL A 44 -56.61 34.80 30.01
C VAL A 44 -56.60 36.26 30.44
N VAL A 45 -55.64 37.04 29.94
CA VAL A 45 -55.60 38.51 30.20
C VAL A 45 -56.78 39.23 29.60
N MET A 46 -57.17 38.90 28.37
CA MET A 46 -58.32 39.44 27.71
C MET A 46 -59.64 39.13 28.44
N LEU A 47 -59.81 37.86 28.88
CA LEU A 47 -60.99 37.45 29.65
C LEU A 47 -61.04 38.20 31.00
N GLY A 48 -59.87 38.33 31.71
CA GLY A 48 -59.79 39.10 32.95
C GLY A 48 -60.17 40.57 32.79
N PHE A 49 -59.79 41.15 31.65
CA PHE A 49 -60.18 42.56 31.34
C PHE A 49 -61.69 42.69 31.06
N PHE A 50 -62.25 41.82 30.20
CA PHE A 50 -63.65 41.93 29.80
C PHE A 50 -64.63 41.56 30.89
N TYR A 51 -64.35 40.54 31.69
CA TYR A 51 -65.29 40.01 32.68
C TYR A 51 -64.96 40.44 34.13
N GLY A 52 -63.68 40.67 34.44
CA GLY A 52 -63.24 41.00 35.83
C GLY A 52 -62.81 42.41 36.02
N GLN A 53 -62.80 43.28 34.98
CA GLN A 53 -62.27 44.65 35.00
C GLN A 53 -60.86 44.79 35.64
N VAL A 54 -60.07 43.73 35.52
CA VAL A 54 -58.71 43.65 36.06
C VAL A 54 -57.69 43.95 34.92
N ILE A 55 -56.89 45.02 35.14
CA ILE A 55 -55.82 45.40 34.21
C ILE A 55 -54.58 44.59 34.59
N LEU A 56 -54.22 43.55 33.84
CA LEU A 56 -53.01 42.76 33.97
C LEU A 56 -51.89 43.27 33.04
N ASN A 57 -50.65 43.25 33.54
CA ASN A 57 -49.49 43.66 32.73
C ASN A 57 -49.13 42.59 31.73
N ILE A 58 -49.38 42.83 30.45
CA ILE A 58 -49.15 41.87 29.34
C ILE A 58 -47.69 41.86 28.86
N VAL A 59 -47.05 43.03 28.85
CA VAL A 59 -45.79 43.24 28.17
C VAL A 59 -44.66 42.48 28.83
N ARG A 60 -44.51 42.56 30.15
CA ARG A 60 -43.39 41.93 30.87
C ARG A 60 -43.35 40.37 30.72
N PRO A 61 -44.47 39.64 30.94
CA PRO A 61 -44.47 38.18 30.75
C PRO A 61 -44.19 37.75 29.34
N LEU A 62 -44.73 38.45 28.33
CA LEU A 62 -44.46 38.13 26.92
C LEU A 62 -42.97 38.32 26.53
N LEU A 63 -42.32 39.40 27.03
CA LEU A 63 -40.91 39.60 26.81
C LEU A 63 -40.07 38.47 27.48
N ILE A 64 -40.42 38.06 28.69
CA ILE A 64 -39.73 36.96 29.37
C ILE A 64 -39.88 35.65 28.61
N ILE A 65 -41.07 35.32 28.12
CA ILE A 65 -41.31 34.12 27.30
C ILE A 65 -40.53 34.20 25.97
N GLY A 66 -40.51 35.37 25.31
CA GLY A 66 -39.76 35.60 24.06
C GLY A 66 -38.23 35.40 24.27
N PHE A 67 -37.66 36.00 25.33
CA PHE A 67 -36.24 35.82 25.64
C PHE A 67 -35.92 34.38 26.02
N ALA A 68 -36.76 33.71 26.79
CA ALA A 68 -36.55 32.30 27.14
C ALA A 68 -36.60 31.41 25.90
N MET A 69 -37.50 31.65 24.95
CA MET A 69 -37.61 30.92 23.71
C MET A 69 -36.35 31.09 22.84
N ILE A 70 -35.87 32.32 22.68
CA ILE A 70 -34.63 32.60 21.94
C ILE A 70 -33.44 31.89 22.63
N ALA A 71 -33.29 31.99 23.96
CA ALA A 71 -32.22 31.34 24.69
C ALA A 71 -32.22 29.81 24.50
N ILE A 72 -33.39 29.18 24.53
CA ILE A 72 -33.51 27.72 24.34
C ILE A 72 -33.19 27.32 22.89
N VAL A 73 -33.65 28.08 21.89
CA VAL A 73 -33.34 27.81 20.49
C VAL A 73 -31.84 27.93 20.25
N VAL A 74 -31.21 28.99 20.74
CA VAL A 74 -29.74 29.17 20.65
C VAL A 74 -29.01 28.05 21.38
N TYR A 75 -29.43 27.69 22.58
CA TYR A 75 -28.80 26.58 23.33
C TYR A 75 -28.88 25.25 22.56
N ARG A 76 -30.05 24.92 22.00
CA ARG A 76 -30.20 23.71 21.18
C ARG A 76 -29.36 23.73 19.90
N TYR A 77 -29.33 24.84 19.20
CA TYR A 77 -28.48 25.01 18.03
C TYR A 77 -27.01 24.76 18.38
N LEU A 78 -26.53 25.34 19.49
CA LEU A 78 -25.15 25.12 19.94
C LEU A 78 -24.90 23.68 20.37
N GLN A 79 -25.86 22.99 20.97
CA GLN A 79 -25.75 21.57 21.33
C GLN A 79 -25.71 20.68 20.08
N GLU A 80 -26.59 20.88 19.09
CA GLU A 80 -26.59 20.12 17.85
C GLU A 80 -25.27 20.31 17.09
N GLU A 81 -24.76 21.54 17.05
CA GLU A 81 -23.45 21.83 16.42
C GLU A 81 -22.31 21.13 17.16
N LYS A 82 -22.33 21.14 18.50
CA LYS A 82 -21.34 20.44 19.31
C LYS A 82 -21.36 18.93 19.10
N GLU A 83 -22.53 18.30 19.13
CA GLU A 83 -22.68 16.85 18.86
C GLU A 83 -22.20 16.49 17.48
N LYS A 84 -22.53 17.31 16.46
CA LYS A 84 -22.05 17.13 15.10
C LYS A 84 -20.51 17.22 15.02
N MET A 85 -19.92 18.19 15.67
CA MET A 85 -18.46 18.36 15.71
C MET A 85 -17.76 17.23 16.48
N GLU A 86 -18.34 16.74 17.57
CA GLU A 86 -17.83 15.58 18.31
C GLU A 86 -17.88 14.31 17.46
N SER A 87 -18.97 14.07 16.75
CA SER A 87 -19.12 12.95 15.82
C SER A 87 -18.09 13.01 14.68
N LEU A 88 -17.89 14.19 14.07
CA LEU A 88 -16.86 14.39 13.04
C LEU A 88 -15.46 14.14 13.59
N ARG A 89 -15.12 14.70 14.76
CA ARG A 89 -13.82 14.44 15.41
C ARG A 89 -13.58 12.97 15.72
N GLN A 90 -14.61 12.28 16.17
CA GLN A 90 -14.54 10.85 16.46
C GLN A 90 -14.30 10.03 15.18
N ARG A 91 -14.99 10.40 14.10
CA ARG A 91 -14.78 9.78 12.78
C ARG A 91 -13.36 10.05 12.24
N ASP A 92 -12.87 11.27 12.33
CA ASP A 92 -11.51 11.65 11.92
C ASP A 92 -10.46 10.92 12.77
N PHE A 93 -10.67 10.84 14.09
CA PHE A 93 -9.78 10.09 14.97
C PHE A 93 -9.71 8.60 14.64
N ILE A 94 -10.85 7.97 14.32
CA ILE A 94 -10.91 6.58 13.88
C ILE A 94 -10.14 6.44 12.55
N ARG A 95 -10.41 7.32 11.57
CA ARG A 95 -9.73 7.30 10.29
C ARG A 95 -8.21 7.46 10.42
N ASP A 96 -7.74 8.44 11.18
CA ASP A 96 -6.30 8.70 11.37
C ASP A 96 -5.61 7.57 12.16
N THR A 97 -6.31 6.95 13.09
CA THR A 97 -5.77 5.85 13.89
C THR A 97 -5.67 4.56 13.06
N PHE A 98 -6.74 4.20 12.37
CA PHE A 98 -6.78 2.97 11.59
C PHE A 98 -6.17 3.12 10.19
N GLY A 99 -6.09 4.32 9.65
CA GLY A 99 -5.42 4.61 8.37
C GLY A 99 -3.92 4.31 8.36
N ARG A 100 -3.31 4.09 9.55
CA ARG A 100 -1.93 3.58 9.66
C ARG A 100 -1.83 2.06 9.46
N TYR A 101 -2.93 1.34 9.61
CA TYR A 101 -2.99 -0.13 9.56
C TYR A 101 -3.84 -0.64 8.40
N LEU A 102 -4.73 0.19 7.88
CA LEU A 102 -5.64 -0.09 6.76
C LEU A 102 -5.58 1.10 5.81
N SER A 103 -5.76 0.86 4.51
CA SER A 103 -5.88 1.99 3.57
C SER A 103 -7.11 2.83 3.90
N ASN A 104 -7.05 4.13 3.57
CA ASN A 104 -8.15 5.06 3.83
C ASN A 104 -9.45 4.60 3.14
N GLU A 105 -9.35 4.00 1.96
CA GLU A 105 -10.47 3.45 1.19
C GLU A 105 -11.16 2.30 1.93
N VAL A 106 -10.38 1.42 2.56
CA VAL A 106 -10.90 0.32 3.40
C VAL A 106 -11.57 0.88 4.64
N VAL A 107 -10.96 1.87 5.31
CA VAL A 107 -11.56 2.51 6.49
C VAL A 107 -12.90 3.19 6.13
N GLU A 108 -12.94 3.93 5.02
CA GLU A 108 -14.19 4.58 4.54
C GLU A 108 -15.27 3.55 4.17
N ALA A 109 -14.90 2.46 3.50
CA ALA A 109 -15.83 1.38 3.17
C ALA A 109 -16.39 0.69 4.44
N LEU A 110 -15.56 0.49 5.46
CA LEU A 110 -15.97 -0.08 6.74
C LEU A 110 -16.87 0.87 7.55
N LEU A 111 -16.57 2.17 7.55
CA LEU A 111 -17.35 3.20 8.26
C LEU A 111 -18.63 3.58 7.52
N GLY A 112 -18.66 3.43 6.19
CA GLY A 112 -19.79 3.84 5.34
C GLY A 112 -20.96 2.85 5.31
N SER A 113 -20.75 1.59 5.72
CA SER A 113 -21.77 0.55 5.68
C SER A 113 -21.80 -0.26 7.00
N PRO A 114 -22.98 -0.40 7.64
CA PRO A 114 -23.16 -1.34 8.76
C PRO A 114 -22.85 -2.80 8.36
N GLU A 115 -22.90 -3.08 7.06
CA GLU A 115 -22.57 -4.39 6.48
C GLU A 115 -21.08 -4.56 6.20
N GLY A 116 -20.31 -3.48 6.14
CA GLY A 116 -18.87 -3.48 5.91
C GLY A 116 -18.06 -4.28 6.94
N LEU A 117 -18.62 -4.49 8.14
CA LEU A 117 -18.04 -5.34 9.20
C LEU A 117 -18.46 -6.81 9.12
N LYS A 118 -19.42 -7.17 8.26
CA LYS A 118 -19.83 -8.57 8.12
C LYS A 118 -18.71 -9.41 7.50
N MET A 119 -18.56 -10.62 7.99
CA MET A 119 -17.68 -11.64 7.41
C MET A 119 -18.32 -12.15 6.10
N SER A 120 -18.20 -11.35 5.05
CA SER A 120 -18.71 -11.65 3.72
C SER A 120 -17.63 -11.33 2.67
N GLY A 121 -17.58 -12.14 1.62
CA GLY A 121 -16.72 -11.90 0.48
C GLY A 121 -17.56 -11.71 -0.79
N GLU A 122 -17.07 -10.91 -1.71
CA GLU A 122 -17.66 -10.72 -3.03
C GLU A 122 -16.67 -11.09 -4.12
N ASN A 123 -17.16 -11.66 -5.23
CA ASN A 123 -16.34 -11.92 -6.40
C ASN A 123 -16.02 -10.58 -7.10
N ARG A 124 -14.73 -10.30 -7.28
CA ARG A 124 -14.22 -9.14 -8.01
C ARG A 124 -13.05 -9.50 -8.89
N GLU A 125 -12.93 -8.83 -10.01
CA GLU A 125 -11.69 -8.79 -10.77
C GLU A 125 -10.76 -7.77 -10.12
N VAL A 126 -9.55 -8.20 -9.76
CA VAL A 126 -8.57 -7.42 -9.00
C VAL A 126 -7.21 -7.56 -9.67
N THR A 127 -6.47 -6.47 -9.74
CA THR A 127 -5.08 -6.46 -10.18
C THR A 127 -4.15 -6.43 -8.97
N PHE A 128 -3.32 -7.46 -8.84
CA PHE A 128 -2.34 -7.61 -7.77
C PHE A 128 -0.97 -7.12 -8.21
N LEU A 129 -0.34 -6.31 -7.37
CA LEU A 129 1.03 -5.88 -7.48
C LEU A 129 1.81 -6.46 -6.31
N VAL A 130 2.82 -7.27 -6.61
CA VAL A 130 3.75 -7.82 -5.63
C VAL A 130 5.13 -7.26 -5.92
N SER A 131 5.77 -6.68 -4.94
CA SER A 131 7.16 -6.22 -5.02
C SER A 131 8.01 -6.86 -3.94
N ASP A 132 9.30 -7.06 -4.22
CA ASP A 132 10.26 -7.62 -3.27
C ASP A 132 11.67 -7.08 -3.53
N LEU A 133 12.47 -6.91 -2.48
CA LEU A 133 13.83 -6.41 -2.58
C LEU A 133 14.82 -7.53 -2.87
N ARG A 134 15.61 -7.38 -3.91
CA ARG A 134 16.60 -8.37 -4.32
C ARG A 134 17.79 -8.42 -3.38
N GLY A 135 18.10 -9.62 -2.89
CA GLY A 135 19.26 -9.83 -2.02
C GLY A 135 19.16 -9.21 -0.63
N PHE A 136 17.97 -8.76 -0.20
CA PHE A 136 17.77 -8.05 1.06
C PHE A 136 18.14 -8.92 2.28
N THR A 137 17.82 -10.21 2.27
CA THR A 137 18.24 -11.15 3.34
C THR A 137 19.75 -11.19 3.53
N ALA A 138 20.52 -11.22 2.43
CA ALA A 138 21.98 -11.18 2.49
C ALA A 138 22.51 -9.81 2.96
N LEU A 139 21.80 -8.74 2.60
CA LEU A 139 22.12 -7.38 3.00
C LEU A 139 21.89 -7.18 4.50
N THR A 140 20.79 -7.64 5.05
CA THR A 140 20.44 -7.48 6.47
C THR A 140 21.35 -8.24 7.41
N SER A 141 21.95 -9.35 6.97
CA SER A 141 22.92 -10.12 7.81
C SER A 141 24.17 -9.31 8.22
N ARG A 142 24.43 -8.18 7.57
CA ARG A 142 25.61 -7.32 7.77
C ARG A 142 25.30 -5.98 8.40
N LEU A 143 24.03 -5.66 8.56
CA LEU A 143 23.56 -4.41 9.12
C LEU A 143 23.10 -4.61 10.56
N SER A 144 23.18 -3.56 11.35
CA SER A 144 22.53 -3.56 12.66
C SER A 144 21.00 -3.57 12.49
N PRO A 145 20.24 -4.16 13.44
CA PRO A 145 18.78 -4.15 13.38
C PRO A 145 18.18 -2.73 13.22
N HIS A 146 18.78 -1.72 13.80
CA HIS A 146 18.35 -0.33 13.66
C HIS A 146 18.50 0.19 12.23
N GLN A 147 19.62 -0.10 11.58
CA GLN A 147 19.83 0.28 10.17
C GLN A 147 18.85 -0.43 9.25
N VAL A 148 18.57 -1.71 9.51
CA VAL A 148 17.57 -2.46 8.74
C VAL A 148 16.19 -1.78 8.84
N ILE A 149 15.75 -1.45 10.05
CA ILE A 149 14.44 -0.77 10.27
C ILE A 149 14.43 0.61 9.60
N GLU A 150 15.52 1.37 9.70
CA GLU A 150 15.62 2.71 9.07
C GLU A 150 15.52 2.63 7.54
N ILE A 151 16.22 1.67 6.92
CA ILE A 151 16.15 1.41 5.47
C ILE A 151 14.74 1.02 5.07
N MET A 152 14.14 0.06 5.79
CA MET A 152 12.79 -0.44 5.53
C MET A 152 11.74 0.67 5.63
N ASN A 153 11.76 1.46 6.71
CA ASN A 153 10.79 2.52 6.91
C ASN A 153 10.86 3.56 5.79
N ARG A 154 12.08 3.99 5.40
CA ARG A 154 12.27 4.94 4.30
C ARG A 154 11.78 4.38 2.97
N TYR A 155 12.05 3.11 2.69
CA TYR A 155 11.57 2.43 1.50
C TYR A 155 10.05 2.33 1.50
N PHE A 156 9.44 1.82 2.58
CA PHE A 156 7.99 1.66 2.66
C PHE A 156 7.25 2.99 2.59
N GLU A 157 7.73 4.03 3.28
CA GLU A 157 7.11 5.35 3.22
C GLU A 157 6.96 5.84 1.78
N GLN A 158 8.03 5.75 0.97
CA GLN A 158 7.97 6.16 -0.43
C GLN A 158 7.05 5.26 -1.27
N MET A 159 7.09 3.95 -1.07
CA MET A 159 6.30 3.00 -1.85
C MET A 159 4.81 3.10 -1.53
N VAL A 160 4.45 3.23 -0.25
CA VAL A 160 3.07 3.38 0.19
C VAL A 160 2.44 4.66 -0.34
N ASP A 161 3.18 5.78 -0.30
CA ASP A 161 2.72 7.06 -0.85
C ASP A 161 2.43 6.97 -2.36
N ILE A 162 3.27 6.24 -3.10
CA ILE A 162 3.05 6.01 -4.53
C ILE A 162 1.81 5.15 -4.74
N ILE A 163 1.71 4.01 -4.05
CA ILE A 163 0.55 3.11 -4.16
C ILE A 163 -0.76 3.88 -3.87
N ALA A 164 -0.77 4.70 -2.82
CA ALA A 164 -1.94 5.52 -2.47
C ALA A 164 -2.27 6.57 -3.55
N ARG A 165 -1.29 7.23 -4.16
CA ARG A 165 -1.51 8.17 -5.28
C ARG A 165 -2.20 7.52 -6.48
N TYR A 166 -1.88 6.25 -6.75
CA TYR A 166 -2.54 5.46 -7.79
C TYR A 166 -3.80 4.75 -7.31
N GLN A 167 -4.29 5.07 -6.10
CA GLN A 167 -5.49 4.49 -5.49
C GLN A 167 -5.39 2.96 -5.34
N GLY A 168 -4.19 2.45 -5.12
CA GLY A 168 -3.94 1.07 -4.75
C GLY A 168 -4.12 0.87 -3.24
N THR A 169 -4.57 -0.31 -2.86
CA THR A 169 -4.69 -0.72 -1.45
C THR A 169 -3.50 -1.58 -1.06
N VAL A 170 -2.70 -1.13 -0.08
CA VAL A 170 -1.67 -1.99 0.50
C VAL A 170 -2.36 -3.02 1.39
N ASN A 171 -2.21 -4.30 1.07
CA ASN A 171 -2.80 -5.40 1.82
C ASN A 171 -1.92 -5.82 2.99
N GLU A 172 -0.66 -6.06 2.73
CA GLU A 172 0.30 -6.50 3.75
C GLU A 172 1.75 -6.24 3.35
N PHE A 173 2.61 -6.19 4.35
CA PHE A 173 4.06 -6.21 4.20
C PHE A 173 4.57 -7.62 4.50
N LEU A 174 5.29 -8.22 3.58
CA LEU A 174 5.83 -9.58 3.68
C LEU A 174 7.36 -9.50 3.80
N GLY A 175 7.84 -9.23 5.00
CA GLY A 175 9.25 -8.93 5.21
C GLY A 175 9.63 -7.63 4.51
N ASP A 176 10.42 -7.72 3.45
CA ASP A 176 10.82 -6.60 2.58
C ASP A 176 9.93 -6.43 1.34
N GLY A 177 8.93 -7.29 1.17
CA GLY A 177 7.97 -7.25 0.08
C GLY A 177 6.70 -6.49 0.42
N ILE A 178 6.00 -6.02 -0.61
CA ILE A 178 4.70 -5.36 -0.53
C ILE A 178 3.71 -6.13 -1.40
N LEU A 179 2.57 -6.49 -0.83
CA LEU A 179 1.39 -6.90 -1.58
C LEU A 179 0.41 -5.73 -1.61
N ALA A 180 0.14 -5.22 -2.79
CA ALA A 180 -0.91 -4.24 -3.03
C ALA A 180 -1.88 -4.74 -4.10
N PHE A 181 -3.11 -4.20 -4.10
CA PHE A 181 -4.09 -4.52 -5.11
C PHE A 181 -4.90 -3.30 -5.52
N PHE A 182 -5.43 -3.36 -6.74
CA PHE A 182 -6.27 -2.35 -7.40
C PHE A 182 -7.58 -3.00 -7.80
N GLY A 183 -8.71 -2.33 -7.59
CA GLY A 183 -10.05 -2.86 -7.85
C GLY A 183 -10.82 -3.27 -6.60
N ALA A 184 -10.26 -3.00 -5.40
CA ALA A 184 -10.95 -3.20 -4.13
C ALA A 184 -10.40 -2.24 -3.06
N PRO A 185 -11.23 -1.73 -2.14
CA PRO A 185 -12.69 -1.88 -2.05
C PRO A 185 -13.44 -1.13 -3.15
N LEU A 186 -12.79 -0.17 -3.81
CA LEU A 186 -13.33 0.60 -4.94
C LEU A 186 -12.79 0.02 -6.24
N ASN A 187 -13.68 -0.15 -7.21
CA ASN A 187 -13.36 -0.69 -8.54
C ASN A 187 -13.38 0.45 -9.56
N ALA A 188 -12.42 0.46 -10.48
CA ALA A 188 -12.36 1.34 -11.63
C ALA A 188 -11.96 0.55 -12.89
N GLU A 189 -12.35 1.05 -14.08
CA GLU A 189 -12.04 0.37 -15.34
C GLU A 189 -10.54 0.33 -15.67
N ASP A 190 -9.76 1.25 -15.08
CA ASP A 190 -8.33 1.44 -15.31
C ASP A 190 -7.43 0.85 -14.19
N ASP A 191 -7.98 -0.07 -13.39
CA ASP A 191 -7.23 -0.71 -12.31
C ASP A 191 -5.91 -1.37 -12.79
N PRO A 192 -5.86 -2.10 -13.92
CA PRO A 192 -4.63 -2.68 -14.44
C PRO A 192 -3.61 -1.62 -14.91
N GLU A 193 -4.09 -0.55 -15.54
CA GLU A 193 -3.26 0.57 -15.97
C GLU A 193 -2.63 1.29 -14.77
N ARG A 194 -3.44 1.57 -13.73
CA ARG A 194 -2.96 2.20 -12.49
C ARG A 194 -1.92 1.35 -11.78
N ALA A 195 -2.11 0.03 -11.75
CA ALA A 195 -1.15 -0.90 -11.16
C ALA A 195 0.19 -0.85 -11.91
N VAL A 196 0.18 -0.83 -13.24
CA VAL A 196 1.40 -0.74 -14.04
C VAL A 196 2.06 0.63 -13.89
N ALA A 197 1.30 1.72 -13.97
CA ALA A 197 1.83 3.07 -13.78
C ALA A 197 2.46 3.23 -12.38
N CYS A 198 1.79 2.70 -11.35
CA CYS A 198 2.30 2.64 -9.99
C CYS A 198 3.64 1.89 -9.92
N ALA A 199 3.73 0.71 -10.53
CA ALA A 199 4.95 -0.10 -10.54
C ALA A 199 6.13 0.64 -11.21
N VAL A 200 5.88 1.33 -12.32
CA VAL A 200 6.90 2.14 -12.99
C VAL A 200 7.36 3.30 -12.10
N GLU A 201 6.44 3.99 -11.44
CA GLU A 201 6.79 5.08 -10.54
C GLU A 201 7.52 4.59 -9.28
N MET A 202 7.15 3.43 -8.74
CA MET A 202 7.88 2.79 -7.63
C MET A 202 9.34 2.51 -8.01
N GLN A 203 9.60 1.98 -9.20
CA GLN A 203 10.96 1.76 -9.70
C GLN A 203 11.72 3.08 -9.87
N ASN A 204 11.08 4.12 -10.40
CA ASN A 204 11.69 5.44 -10.55
C ASN A 204 12.02 6.08 -9.19
N ALA A 205 11.12 5.96 -8.21
CA ALA A 205 11.33 6.48 -6.86
C ALA A 205 12.49 5.76 -6.14
N LEU A 206 12.70 4.48 -6.43
CA LEU A 206 13.82 3.72 -5.86
C LEU A 206 15.19 4.34 -6.21
N LEU A 207 15.29 5.02 -7.36
CA LEU A 207 16.52 5.75 -7.73
C LEU A 207 16.82 6.90 -6.74
N ALA A 208 15.79 7.61 -6.30
CA ALA A 208 15.93 8.66 -5.29
C ALA A 208 16.25 8.08 -3.91
N VAL A 209 15.58 6.98 -3.52
CA VAL A 209 15.91 6.24 -2.30
C VAL A 209 17.37 5.81 -2.31
N ASN A 210 17.87 5.26 -3.40
CA ASN A 210 19.25 4.82 -3.54
C ASN A 210 20.25 5.98 -3.52
N ALA A 211 19.89 7.16 -4.07
CA ALA A 211 20.72 8.34 -3.95
C ALA A 211 20.92 8.77 -2.49
N GLU A 212 19.87 8.71 -1.69
CA GLU A 212 19.95 8.98 -0.24
C GLU A 212 20.70 7.87 0.51
N GLN A 213 20.51 6.59 0.16
CA GLN A 213 21.28 5.47 0.73
C GLN A 213 22.78 5.68 0.52
N ARG A 214 23.21 6.03 -0.70
CA ARG A 214 24.63 6.35 -0.99
C ARG A 214 25.15 7.48 -0.12
N ARG A 215 24.36 8.55 0.07
CA ARG A 215 24.74 9.69 0.93
C ARG A 215 24.99 9.26 2.37
N LEU A 216 24.16 8.31 2.87
CA LEU A 216 24.25 7.77 4.21
C LEU A 216 25.23 6.58 4.34
N ARG A 217 25.93 6.23 3.27
CA ARG A 217 26.79 5.05 3.17
C ARG A 217 26.08 3.75 3.52
N LEU A 218 24.80 3.67 3.17
CA LEU A 218 23.95 2.49 3.27
C LEU A 218 23.90 1.80 1.90
N PRO A 219 23.66 0.48 1.86
CA PRO A 219 23.59 -0.28 0.62
C PRO A 219 22.42 0.17 -0.27
N GLU A 220 22.62 0.11 -1.59
CA GLU A 220 21.56 0.34 -2.56
C GLU A 220 20.58 -0.83 -2.61
N LEU A 221 19.32 -0.50 -2.85
CA LEU A 221 18.23 -1.45 -2.97
C LEU A 221 17.92 -1.72 -4.45
N ALA A 222 17.56 -2.96 -4.76
CA ALA A 222 17.04 -3.34 -6.07
C ALA A 222 15.72 -4.06 -5.87
N MET A 223 14.69 -3.68 -6.63
CA MET A 223 13.34 -4.21 -6.47
C MET A 223 12.87 -4.91 -7.73
N GLY A 224 12.23 -6.08 -7.59
CA GLY A 224 11.46 -6.73 -8.62
C GLY A 224 9.97 -6.53 -8.40
N ILE A 225 9.17 -6.40 -9.47
CA ILE A 225 7.72 -6.25 -9.37
C ILE A 225 7.03 -7.23 -10.31
N GLY A 226 6.04 -7.98 -9.78
CA GLY A 226 5.17 -8.86 -10.52
C GLY A 226 3.71 -8.39 -10.45
N ILE A 227 3.02 -8.36 -11.60
CA ILE A 227 1.62 -7.93 -11.68
C ILE A 227 0.77 -9.00 -12.33
N ASN A 228 -0.37 -9.30 -11.71
CA ASN A 228 -1.36 -10.23 -12.26
C ASN A 228 -2.78 -9.77 -11.99
N THR A 229 -3.67 -9.92 -12.97
CA THR A 229 -5.10 -9.58 -12.88
C THR A 229 -5.94 -10.86 -12.93
N GLY A 230 -6.97 -10.93 -12.11
CA GLY A 230 -7.92 -12.06 -12.15
C GLY A 230 -9.03 -11.97 -11.11
N GLU A 231 -9.98 -12.88 -11.22
CA GLU A 231 -11.14 -12.97 -10.33
C GLU A 231 -10.75 -13.60 -8.99
N VAL A 232 -11.16 -12.94 -7.92
CA VAL A 232 -10.92 -13.36 -6.53
C VAL A 232 -12.13 -13.05 -5.67
N VAL A 233 -12.18 -13.63 -4.48
CA VAL A 233 -13.12 -13.22 -3.44
C VAL A 233 -12.44 -12.19 -2.56
N VAL A 234 -13.02 -10.99 -2.46
CA VAL A 234 -12.54 -9.88 -1.63
C VAL A 234 -13.50 -9.64 -0.49
N GLY A 235 -12.98 -9.38 0.69
CA GLY A 235 -13.80 -9.09 1.87
C GLY A 235 -13.06 -9.25 3.18
N ASN A 236 -13.83 -9.28 4.29
CA ASN A 236 -13.27 -9.50 5.61
C ASN A 236 -13.01 -11.00 5.84
N ILE A 237 -11.75 -11.35 6.04
CA ILE A 237 -11.28 -12.72 6.19
C ILE A 237 -10.74 -12.89 7.61
N GLY A 238 -11.20 -13.94 8.31
CA GLY A 238 -10.72 -14.23 9.66
C GLY A 238 -11.81 -14.73 10.59
N SER A 239 -11.86 -14.23 11.80
CA SER A 239 -12.84 -14.55 12.83
C SER A 239 -13.50 -13.27 13.36
N GLU A 240 -14.64 -13.42 14.09
CA GLU A 240 -15.29 -12.28 14.74
C GLU A 240 -14.37 -11.47 15.67
N ARG A 241 -13.30 -12.10 16.20
CA ARG A 241 -12.33 -11.43 17.09
C ARG A 241 -11.16 -10.79 16.36
N ARG A 242 -10.85 -11.27 15.16
CA ARG A 242 -9.75 -10.76 14.33
C ARG A 242 -10.04 -11.02 12.87
N ALA A 243 -10.35 -9.98 12.15
CA ALA A 243 -10.54 -10.00 10.70
C ALA A 243 -9.53 -9.07 10.04
N SER A 244 -9.21 -9.37 8.79
CA SER A 244 -8.41 -8.54 7.89
C SER A 244 -9.17 -8.39 6.58
N TYR A 245 -9.23 -7.18 6.05
CA TYR A 245 -9.71 -6.98 4.69
C TYR A 245 -8.65 -7.47 3.72
N GLY A 246 -9.05 -8.31 2.77
CA GLY A 246 -8.10 -8.90 1.84
C GLY A 246 -8.79 -9.67 0.73
N ALA A 247 -8.01 -10.39 -0.06
CA ALA A 247 -8.49 -11.18 -1.20
C ALA A 247 -8.01 -12.63 -1.09
N VAL A 248 -8.83 -13.57 -1.57
CA VAL A 248 -8.50 -14.99 -1.65
C VAL A 248 -8.74 -15.49 -3.07
N GLY A 249 -7.71 -16.09 -3.66
CA GLY A 249 -7.81 -16.68 -4.98
C GLY A 249 -6.46 -17.05 -5.59
N THR A 250 -6.47 -17.86 -6.64
CA THR A 250 -5.25 -18.27 -7.37
C THR A 250 -4.52 -17.11 -8.04
N PRO A 251 -5.17 -16.00 -8.47
CA PRO A 251 -4.49 -14.85 -9.07
C PRO A 251 -3.43 -14.21 -8.19
N ILE A 252 -3.60 -14.22 -6.87
CA ILE A 252 -2.61 -13.69 -5.92
C ILE A 252 -1.32 -14.53 -5.99
N ASN A 253 -1.47 -15.85 -5.94
CA ASN A 253 -0.34 -16.77 -6.03
C ASN A 253 0.39 -16.64 -7.38
N ALA A 254 -0.33 -16.32 -8.46
CA ALA A 254 0.27 -16.04 -9.75
C ALA A 254 1.11 -14.76 -9.69
N ALA A 255 0.64 -13.68 -9.05
CA ALA A 255 1.41 -12.45 -8.88
C ALA A 255 2.73 -12.69 -8.13
N TYR A 256 2.71 -13.44 -7.03
CA TYR A 256 3.94 -13.82 -6.32
C TYR A 256 4.91 -14.63 -7.20
N ARG A 257 4.39 -15.57 -7.98
CA ARG A 257 5.23 -16.34 -8.90
C ARG A 257 5.84 -15.46 -9.99
N ILE A 258 5.07 -14.53 -10.57
CA ILE A 258 5.57 -13.59 -11.57
C ILE A 258 6.69 -12.75 -10.97
N GLU A 259 6.48 -12.23 -9.77
CA GLU A 259 7.46 -11.46 -9.04
C GLU A 259 8.77 -12.26 -8.86
N SER A 260 8.70 -13.53 -8.48
CA SER A 260 9.89 -14.39 -8.27
C SER A 260 10.75 -14.59 -9.53
N PHE A 261 10.20 -14.38 -10.73
CA PHE A 261 10.94 -14.41 -12.00
C PHE A 261 11.64 -13.10 -12.33
N THR A 262 11.38 -12.02 -11.60
CA THR A 262 11.97 -10.71 -11.89
C THR A 262 13.41 -10.63 -11.39
N VAL A 263 14.16 -9.71 -11.96
CA VAL A 263 15.46 -9.22 -11.50
C VAL A 263 15.29 -7.79 -10.99
N GLY A 264 16.33 -7.24 -10.39
CA GLY A 264 16.29 -5.85 -9.90
C GLY A 264 16.01 -4.85 -11.03
N GLY A 265 15.06 -3.94 -10.81
CA GLY A 265 14.64 -2.95 -11.80
C GLY A 265 13.65 -3.48 -12.84
N GLN A 266 13.13 -4.71 -12.70
CA GLN A 266 12.23 -5.33 -13.67
C GLN A 266 10.78 -5.31 -13.19
N ILE A 267 9.84 -5.10 -14.12
CA ILE A 267 8.40 -5.19 -13.93
C ILE A 267 7.87 -6.24 -14.89
N LEU A 268 7.40 -7.38 -14.39
CA LEU A 268 6.79 -8.43 -15.20
C LEU A 268 5.27 -8.43 -15.00
N ILE A 269 4.53 -8.48 -16.09
CA ILE A 269 3.08 -8.61 -16.05
C ILE A 269 2.61 -9.89 -16.75
N SER A 270 1.47 -10.44 -16.30
CA SER A 270 0.83 -11.59 -16.91
C SER A 270 0.12 -11.25 -18.24
N PRO A 271 -0.18 -12.25 -19.09
CA PRO A 271 -1.06 -12.07 -20.23
C PRO A 271 -2.41 -11.50 -19.85
N THR A 272 -3.01 -11.99 -18.77
CA THR A 272 -4.32 -11.50 -18.27
C THR A 272 -4.29 -10.01 -17.93
N THR A 273 -3.22 -9.53 -17.30
CA THR A 273 -3.04 -8.09 -17.04
C THR A 273 -2.85 -7.33 -18.36
N ARG A 274 -2.00 -7.83 -19.25
CA ARG A 274 -1.73 -7.21 -20.55
C ARG A 274 -3.00 -7.01 -21.37
N ASP A 275 -3.89 -8.01 -21.39
CA ASP A 275 -5.12 -8.00 -22.18
C ASP A 275 -6.19 -7.05 -21.61
N ARG A 276 -6.10 -6.64 -20.34
CA ARG A 276 -6.98 -5.65 -19.71
C ARG A 276 -6.53 -4.21 -19.93
N ILE A 277 -5.27 -3.99 -20.28
CA ILE A 277 -4.69 -2.66 -20.47
C ILE A 277 -5.02 -2.15 -21.86
N ARG A 278 -5.67 -0.99 -21.92
CA ARG A 278 -6.02 -0.28 -23.16
C ARG A 278 -4.96 0.74 -23.55
N ALA A 279 -4.25 1.29 -22.55
CA ALA A 279 -3.18 2.25 -22.77
C ALA A 279 -1.99 1.63 -23.51
N GLU A 280 -1.20 2.45 -24.20
CA GLU A 280 0.01 1.99 -24.87
C GLU A 280 1.05 1.56 -23.84
N LEU A 281 1.50 0.30 -23.90
CA LEU A 281 2.56 -0.23 -23.06
C LEU A 281 3.90 -0.19 -23.79
N LYS A 282 4.93 0.35 -23.14
CA LYS A 282 6.32 0.18 -23.56
C LYS A 282 6.81 -1.16 -23.00
N VAL A 283 6.84 -2.19 -23.85
CA VAL A 283 7.36 -3.52 -23.51
C VAL A 283 8.78 -3.65 -24.04
N GLU A 284 9.75 -3.97 -23.18
CA GLU A 284 11.16 -4.17 -23.55
C GLU A 284 11.44 -5.58 -24.03
N GLY A 285 10.65 -6.57 -23.58
CA GLY A 285 10.83 -7.97 -23.94
C GLY A 285 9.74 -8.86 -23.39
N THR A 286 9.82 -10.11 -23.74
CA THR A 286 8.95 -11.17 -23.22
C THR A 286 9.79 -12.29 -22.62
N LYS A 287 9.22 -12.99 -21.64
CA LYS A 287 9.87 -14.09 -20.96
C LYS A 287 8.90 -15.27 -20.85
N GLU A 288 9.29 -16.40 -21.44
CA GLU A 288 8.55 -17.64 -21.28
C GLU A 288 8.95 -18.32 -19.96
N VAL A 289 7.98 -18.59 -19.10
CA VAL A 289 8.18 -19.23 -17.79
C VAL A 289 7.25 -20.42 -17.64
N LYS A 290 7.73 -21.46 -16.99
CA LYS A 290 6.90 -22.61 -16.63
C LYS A 290 6.51 -22.52 -15.16
N PHE A 291 5.24 -22.26 -14.90
CA PHE A 291 4.71 -22.32 -13.53
C PHE A 291 4.56 -23.77 -13.07
N LYS A 292 4.94 -24.04 -11.83
CA LYS A 292 4.68 -25.34 -11.21
C LYS A 292 3.16 -25.58 -11.14
N GLY A 293 2.69 -26.65 -11.79
CA GLY A 293 1.27 -26.99 -11.86
C GLY A 293 0.54 -26.50 -13.11
N LEU A 294 1.24 -25.89 -14.09
CA LEU A 294 0.72 -25.63 -15.43
C LEU A 294 1.52 -26.44 -16.44
N ASP A 295 0.81 -27.05 -17.39
CA ASP A 295 1.44 -27.88 -18.43
C ASP A 295 2.09 -27.03 -19.53
N ALA A 296 1.50 -25.88 -19.85
CA ALA A 296 2.03 -24.96 -20.87
C ALA A 296 2.85 -23.82 -20.25
N PRO A 297 3.92 -23.37 -20.93
CA PRO A 297 4.64 -22.16 -20.53
C PRO A 297 3.73 -20.92 -20.66
N VAL A 298 3.96 -19.93 -19.81
CA VAL A 298 3.26 -18.65 -19.81
C VAL A 298 4.23 -17.55 -20.25
N THR A 299 3.81 -16.73 -21.20
CA THR A 299 4.59 -15.57 -21.65
C THR A 299 4.34 -14.38 -20.75
N LEU A 300 5.35 -13.92 -20.03
CA LEU A 300 5.33 -12.69 -19.24
C LEU A 300 5.89 -11.54 -20.06
N TYR A 301 5.41 -10.33 -19.81
CA TYR A 301 5.82 -9.11 -20.50
C TYR A 301 6.67 -8.24 -19.57
N ASP A 302 7.87 -7.87 -19.99
CA ASP A 302 8.76 -6.94 -19.28
C ASP A 302 8.39 -5.51 -19.67
N VAL A 303 7.79 -4.78 -18.73
CA VAL A 303 7.21 -3.46 -18.96
C VAL A 303 8.19 -2.37 -18.49
N ALA A 304 8.47 -1.43 -19.38
CA ALA A 304 9.30 -0.27 -19.12
C ALA A 304 8.51 1.05 -19.06
N GLY A 305 7.20 1.02 -19.27
CA GLY A 305 6.39 2.23 -19.18
C GLY A 305 4.99 2.04 -19.72
N ILE A 306 4.17 3.03 -19.44
CA ILE A 306 2.80 3.15 -19.93
C ILE A 306 2.55 4.58 -20.44
N GLY A 307 1.86 4.68 -21.59
CA GLY A 307 1.51 5.93 -22.24
C GLY A 307 0.37 6.68 -21.56
N GLU A 308 -0.39 7.44 -22.36
CA GLU A 308 -1.53 8.23 -21.85
C GLU A 308 -2.57 7.34 -21.17
N PRO A 309 -3.20 7.83 -20.09
CA PRO A 309 -3.07 9.17 -19.49
C PRO A 309 -1.91 9.33 -18.50
N TYR A 310 -1.16 8.29 -18.18
CA TYR A 310 -0.15 8.28 -17.10
C TYR A 310 1.21 8.83 -17.52
N GLN A 311 1.67 8.52 -18.72
CA GLN A 311 2.95 8.94 -19.31
C GLN A 311 4.16 8.73 -18.39
N VAL A 312 4.26 7.53 -17.80
CA VAL A 312 5.37 7.16 -16.92
C VAL A 312 6.22 6.07 -17.56
N PHE A 313 7.54 6.29 -17.54
CA PHE A 313 8.52 5.39 -18.18
C PHE A 313 9.73 5.20 -17.29
N LEU A 314 10.31 4.00 -17.36
CA LEU A 314 11.63 3.74 -16.77
C LEU A 314 12.71 4.42 -17.60
N PRO A 315 13.81 4.83 -16.98
CA PRO A 315 15.01 5.27 -17.72
C PRO A 315 15.49 4.16 -18.67
N GLU A 316 16.01 4.55 -19.81
CA GLU A 316 16.60 3.58 -20.73
C GLU A 316 17.73 2.80 -20.06
N LYS A 317 17.62 1.49 -20.10
CA LYS A 317 18.69 0.60 -19.58
C LYS A 317 19.95 0.79 -20.42
N LYS A 318 20.97 1.39 -19.86
CA LYS A 318 22.28 1.41 -20.49
C LYS A 318 22.79 -0.02 -20.56
N THR A 319 23.04 -0.50 -21.77
CA THR A 319 23.71 -1.78 -21.97
C THR A 319 25.14 -1.64 -21.46
N ILE A 320 25.39 -2.17 -20.27
CA ILE A 320 26.74 -2.17 -19.72
C ILE A 320 27.49 -3.33 -20.34
N PRO A 321 28.57 -3.09 -21.09
CA PRO A 321 29.29 -4.16 -21.76
C PRO A 321 29.92 -5.11 -20.75
N LEU A 322 29.92 -6.39 -21.09
CA LEU A 322 30.71 -7.40 -20.39
C LEU A 322 32.13 -7.32 -20.87
N PHE A 323 33.07 -7.12 -19.95
CA PHE A 323 34.49 -7.11 -20.25
C PHE A 323 35.10 -8.47 -19.95
N ARG A 324 35.91 -8.98 -20.85
CA ARG A 324 36.63 -10.24 -20.65
C ARG A 324 37.72 -10.06 -19.58
N LEU A 325 37.72 -10.95 -18.58
CA LEU A 325 38.78 -10.99 -17.58
C LEU A 325 40.10 -11.51 -18.22
N LYS A 326 41.26 -10.92 -17.89
CA LYS A 326 42.57 -11.44 -18.33
C LYS A 326 42.82 -12.85 -17.79
N ALA A 327 42.41 -13.12 -16.57
CA ALA A 327 42.45 -14.45 -15.95
C ALA A 327 41.05 -14.78 -15.43
N PRO A 328 40.42 -15.91 -15.85
CA PRO A 328 39.16 -16.35 -15.30
C PRO A 328 39.25 -16.55 -13.78
N LEU A 329 38.17 -16.17 -13.06
CA LEU A 329 38.08 -16.35 -11.62
C LEU A 329 37.35 -17.65 -11.29
N ALA A 330 37.98 -18.52 -10.52
CA ALA A 330 37.35 -19.74 -10.03
C ALA A 330 36.21 -19.42 -9.04
N ILE A 331 35.09 -20.11 -9.19
CA ILE A 331 33.92 -19.96 -8.34
C ILE A 331 33.32 -21.31 -7.99
N GLU A 332 32.64 -21.35 -6.86
CA GLU A 332 31.70 -22.41 -6.48
C GLU A 332 30.31 -21.79 -6.42
N CYS A 333 29.35 -22.42 -7.11
CA CYS A 333 27.95 -22.02 -7.15
C CYS A 333 27.10 -23.02 -6.38
N PHE A 334 26.16 -22.54 -5.59
CA PHE A 334 25.19 -23.35 -4.87
C PHE A 334 23.78 -22.90 -5.26
N LEU A 335 22.93 -23.86 -5.64
CA LEU A 335 21.53 -23.60 -5.95
C LEU A 335 20.78 -23.20 -4.69
N LEU A 336 19.89 -22.21 -4.82
CA LEU A 336 18.96 -21.79 -3.78
C LEU A 336 17.56 -22.27 -4.11
N GLU A 337 16.98 -23.10 -3.25
CA GLU A 337 15.58 -23.50 -3.29
C GLU A 337 14.82 -22.80 -2.15
N GLY A 338 14.22 -21.67 -2.47
CA GLY A 338 13.64 -20.77 -1.46
C GLY A 338 14.71 -20.21 -0.53
N LYS A 339 14.68 -20.58 0.76
CA LYS A 339 15.69 -20.20 1.78
C LYS A 339 16.76 -21.27 2.00
N ALA A 340 16.61 -22.47 1.41
CA ALA A 340 17.57 -23.55 1.56
C ALA A 340 18.67 -23.43 0.51
N VAL A 341 19.92 -23.60 0.94
CA VAL A 341 21.10 -23.68 0.07
C VAL A 341 21.40 -25.15 -0.20
N SER A 342 21.60 -25.52 -1.46
CA SER A 342 22.04 -26.87 -1.82
C SER A 342 23.41 -27.15 -1.21
N ASP A 343 23.64 -28.38 -0.73
CA ASP A 343 24.95 -28.80 -0.23
C ASP A 343 25.93 -29.14 -1.38
N ALA A 344 25.42 -29.33 -2.62
CA ALA A 344 26.23 -29.65 -3.78
C ALA A 344 26.82 -28.39 -4.41
N ALA A 345 28.12 -28.25 -4.35
CA ALA A 345 28.85 -27.19 -5.04
C ALA A 345 28.94 -27.51 -6.54
N ILE A 346 28.71 -26.51 -7.36
CA ILE A 346 28.88 -26.53 -8.82
C ILE A 346 30.13 -25.71 -9.12
N GLU A 347 31.15 -26.35 -9.62
CA GLU A 347 32.39 -25.66 -9.96
C GLU A 347 32.25 -24.86 -11.26
N GLY A 348 32.97 -23.75 -11.32
CA GLY A 348 32.94 -22.90 -12.50
C GLY A 348 33.96 -21.78 -12.47
N ARG A 349 33.88 -20.92 -13.48
CA ARG A 349 34.78 -19.76 -13.60
C ARG A 349 34.08 -18.58 -14.25
N ILE A 350 34.28 -17.39 -13.72
CA ILE A 350 33.85 -16.14 -14.33
C ILE A 350 34.83 -15.78 -15.44
N THR A 351 34.33 -15.61 -16.65
CA THR A 351 35.13 -15.27 -17.83
C THR A 351 34.95 -13.80 -18.25
N HIS A 352 33.72 -13.28 -18.11
CA HIS A 352 33.39 -11.88 -18.40
C HIS A 352 32.64 -11.26 -17.22
N MET A 353 32.89 -9.98 -17.00
CA MET A 353 32.30 -9.23 -15.89
C MET A 353 31.78 -7.91 -16.40
N GLY A 354 30.55 -7.57 -15.97
CA GLY A 354 29.95 -6.24 -16.05
C GLY A 354 29.73 -5.66 -14.67
N GLU A 355 29.04 -4.56 -14.56
CA GLU A 355 28.75 -3.92 -13.28
C GLU A 355 27.82 -4.79 -12.39
N ASN A 356 26.74 -5.32 -12.99
CA ASN A 356 25.74 -6.14 -12.29
C ASN A 356 25.53 -7.52 -12.94
N SER A 357 26.42 -7.95 -13.84
CA SER A 357 26.27 -9.20 -14.56
C SER A 357 27.60 -9.84 -14.84
N ALA A 358 27.58 -11.15 -15.04
CA ALA A 358 28.75 -11.93 -15.39
C ALA A 358 28.40 -13.01 -16.41
N GLU A 359 29.41 -13.44 -17.18
CA GLU A 359 29.36 -14.65 -17.95
C GLU A 359 30.30 -15.67 -17.28
N VAL A 360 29.73 -16.82 -16.97
CA VAL A 360 30.45 -17.90 -16.29
C VAL A 360 30.44 -19.17 -17.16
N ILE A 361 31.43 -19.99 -16.98
CA ILE A 361 31.46 -21.35 -17.51
C ILE A 361 31.30 -22.28 -16.32
N LEU A 362 30.25 -23.12 -16.35
CA LEU A 362 29.92 -24.09 -15.31
C LEU A 362 30.07 -25.53 -15.85
N ASP A 363 30.35 -26.46 -14.97
CA ASP A 363 30.52 -27.87 -15.34
C ASP A 363 29.18 -28.57 -15.60
N GLN A 364 28.07 -27.98 -15.20
CA GLN A 364 26.74 -28.50 -15.45
C GLN A 364 25.73 -27.42 -15.86
N LYS A 365 24.67 -27.86 -16.55
CA LYS A 365 23.56 -27.00 -16.93
C LYS A 365 22.74 -26.59 -15.75
N LEU A 366 22.43 -25.29 -15.66
CA LEU A 366 21.51 -24.75 -14.68
C LEU A 366 20.18 -24.37 -15.33
N PRO A 367 19.06 -24.62 -14.64
CA PRO A 367 17.77 -24.08 -15.09
C PRO A 367 17.80 -22.56 -15.16
N SER A 368 17.24 -21.97 -16.21
CA SER A 368 17.01 -20.53 -16.25
C SER A 368 16.18 -20.08 -15.04
N ASP A 369 16.42 -18.87 -14.58
CA ASP A 369 15.78 -18.29 -13.40
C ASP A 369 16.17 -18.89 -12.04
N SER A 370 17.11 -19.84 -12.01
CA SER A 370 17.65 -20.34 -10.74
C SER A 370 18.39 -19.23 -9.98
N ASN A 371 18.18 -19.19 -8.68
CA ASN A 371 18.96 -18.34 -7.79
C ASN A 371 20.21 -19.09 -7.32
N LEU A 372 21.34 -18.39 -7.27
CA LEU A 372 22.63 -18.94 -6.91
C LEU A 372 23.26 -18.14 -5.78
N ARG A 373 23.88 -18.86 -4.84
CA ARG A 373 24.93 -18.35 -3.96
C ARG A 373 26.26 -18.67 -4.63
N ILE A 374 27.15 -17.70 -4.74
CA ILE A 374 28.45 -17.82 -5.41
C ILE A 374 29.56 -17.46 -4.45
N VAL A 375 30.52 -18.34 -4.35
CA VAL A 375 31.74 -18.17 -3.54
C VAL A 375 32.93 -18.07 -4.49
N LEU A 376 33.76 -17.04 -4.32
CA LEU A 376 35.00 -16.89 -5.07
C LEU A 376 36.08 -17.81 -4.43
N VAL A 377 36.68 -18.69 -5.25
CA VAL A 377 37.64 -19.71 -4.79
C VAL A 377 39.04 -19.36 -5.24
N THR A 378 39.65 -18.37 -4.62
CA THR A 378 41.09 -18.06 -4.84
C THR A 378 41.73 -17.74 -3.51
N PRO A 379 43.08 -17.89 -3.38
CA PRO A 379 43.77 -17.56 -2.12
C PRO A 379 43.54 -16.13 -1.66
N GLU A 380 43.32 -15.21 -2.61
CA GLU A 380 43.12 -13.77 -2.37
C GLU A 380 41.69 -13.45 -1.94
N THR A 381 40.73 -14.36 -2.12
CA THR A 381 39.29 -14.16 -1.83
C THR A 381 38.87 -14.78 -0.49
N ARG A 382 39.82 -15.34 0.30
CA ARG A 382 39.52 -15.85 1.63
C ARG A 382 39.00 -14.73 2.52
N GLY A 383 37.75 -14.86 2.98
CA GLY A 383 37.08 -13.89 3.85
C GLY A 383 36.28 -12.79 3.08
N LEU A 384 36.27 -12.81 1.75
CA LEU A 384 35.33 -12.00 0.99
C LEU A 384 33.91 -12.51 1.17
N SER A 385 33.01 -11.61 1.03
CA SER A 385 31.58 -11.90 1.14
C SER A 385 31.04 -12.64 -0.10
N GLU A 386 30.07 -13.48 0.12
CA GLU A 386 29.39 -14.27 -0.92
C GLU A 386 28.57 -13.37 -1.86
N LEU A 387 28.51 -13.76 -3.14
CA LEU A 387 27.69 -13.12 -4.14
C LEU A 387 26.37 -13.90 -4.29
N TYR A 388 25.32 -13.19 -4.64
CA TYR A 388 24.07 -13.82 -5.03
C TYR A 388 23.71 -13.40 -6.45
N ALA A 389 23.25 -14.35 -7.24
CA ALA A 389 22.95 -14.10 -8.64
C ALA A 389 21.75 -14.91 -9.10
N LYS A 390 21.16 -14.48 -10.21
CA LYS A 390 20.11 -15.20 -10.94
C LYS A 390 20.63 -15.62 -12.30
N VAL A 391 20.31 -16.84 -12.71
CA VAL A 391 20.61 -17.37 -14.05
C VAL A 391 19.67 -16.70 -15.05
N LEU A 392 20.23 -15.99 -16.04
CA LEU A 392 19.44 -15.37 -17.12
C LEU A 392 19.31 -16.28 -18.34
N ALA A 393 20.41 -16.91 -18.74
CA ALA A 393 20.46 -17.80 -19.88
C ALA A 393 21.59 -18.81 -19.70
N ASP A 394 21.39 -19.99 -20.22
CA ASP A 394 22.38 -21.08 -20.24
C ASP A 394 22.47 -21.66 -21.65
N ASP A 395 23.61 -21.46 -22.28
CA ASP A 395 23.90 -21.95 -23.65
C ASP A 395 25.00 -23.00 -23.58
N LYS A 396 24.80 -24.11 -24.31
CA LYS A 396 25.85 -25.12 -24.48
C LYS A 396 26.99 -24.54 -25.32
N LEU A 397 28.22 -24.70 -24.84
CA LEU A 397 29.40 -24.32 -25.63
C LEU A 397 29.65 -25.31 -26.75
N ASP A 398 29.52 -24.87 -27.98
CA ASP A 398 29.93 -25.63 -29.13
C ASP A 398 31.46 -25.78 -29.15
N GLY A 399 31.96 -27.02 -29.14
CA GLY A 399 33.38 -27.31 -29.31
C GLY A 399 34.19 -27.60 -28.06
N LEU A 400 33.62 -27.57 -26.85
CA LEU A 400 34.29 -28.04 -25.61
C LEU A 400 33.61 -29.31 -25.08
N ALA A 401 34.40 -30.29 -24.68
CA ALA A 401 33.90 -31.60 -24.23
C ALA A 401 33.04 -31.54 -22.95
N SER A 402 33.18 -30.47 -22.14
CA SER A 402 32.35 -30.19 -20.95
C SER A 402 32.34 -28.69 -20.68
N GLY A 403 31.16 -28.12 -20.45
CA GLY A 403 30.97 -26.75 -19.99
C GLY A 403 29.71 -26.08 -20.56
N HIS A 404 29.06 -25.33 -19.70
CA HIS A 404 27.88 -24.53 -20.01
C HIS A 404 28.21 -23.07 -19.84
N ARG A 405 27.97 -22.26 -20.89
CA ARG A 405 28.09 -20.80 -20.78
C ARG A 405 26.81 -20.26 -20.21
N THR A 406 26.91 -19.76 -19.00
CA THR A 406 25.77 -19.27 -18.25
C THR A 406 25.91 -17.77 -18.02
N ARG A 407 24.88 -16.99 -18.37
CA ARG A 407 24.81 -15.56 -18.06
C ARG A 407 24.11 -15.36 -16.73
N LEU A 408 24.75 -14.65 -15.83
CA LEU A 408 24.27 -14.35 -14.49
C LEU A 408 24.01 -12.87 -14.34
N GLN A 409 22.95 -12.54 -13.58
CA GLN A 409 22.74 -11.20 -13.06
C GLN A 409 22.88 -11.25 -11.54
N PHE A 410 23.77 -10.40 -11.01
CA PHE A 410 23.94 -10.32 -9.56
C PHE A 410 22.71 -9.68 -8.92
N THR A 411 22.17 -10.36 -7.89
CA THR A 411 21.07 -9.87 -7.06
C THR A 411 21.59 -9.27 -5.76
N SER A 412 22.79 -9.66 -5.34
CA SER A 412 23.53 -9.04 -4.24
C SER A 412 25.03 -9.14 -4.49
N MET A 413 25.70 -8.00 -4.41
CA MET A 413 27.16 -7.90 -4.54
C MET A 413 27.68 -7.01 -3.40
N PRO A 414 28.23 -7.59 -2.36
CA PRO A 414 28.80 -6.84 -1.24
C PRO A 414 29.96 -5.94 -1.66
N GLU A 415 30.15 -4.84 -0.93
CA GLU A 415 31.10 -3.79 -1.32
C GLU A 415 32.56 -4.31 -1.32
N ASP A 416 32.93 -5.15 -0.34
CA ASP A 416 34.22 -5.81 -0.30
C ASP A 416 34.52 -6.66 -1.55
N THR A 417 33.52 -7.41 -1.98
CA THR A 417 33.62 -8.24 -3.19
C THR A 417 33.53 -7.38 -4.47
N LYS A 418 32.69 -6.35 -4.48
CA LYS A 418 32.61 -5.37 -5.56
C LYS A 418 33.94 -4.67 -5.80
N ASP A 419 34.58 -4.20 -4.73
CA ASP A 419 35.90 -3.55 -4.78
C ASP A 419 36.99 -4.50 -5.26
N PHE A 420 36.95 -5.76 -4.83
CA PHE A 420 37.87 -6.79 -5.29
C PHE A 420 37.73 -7.05 -6.79
N LEU A 421 36.48 -7.20 -7.27
CA LEU A 421 36.19 -7.47 -8.67
C LEU A 421 36.51 -6.26 -9.58
N ALA A 422 36.24 -5.04 -9.10
CA ALA A 422 36.55 -3.80 -9.85
C ALA A 422 38.06 -3.59 -10.10
N LYS A 423 38.93 -4.15 -9.25
CA LYS A 423 40.39 -4.08 -9.38
C LYS A 423 40.95 -5.13 -10.36
N ARG A 424 40.14 -6.07 -10.87
CA ARG A 424 40.61 -7.12 -11.76
C ARG A 424 40.89 -6.57 -13.15
N PRO A 425 42.03 -6.95 -13.74
CA PRO A 425 42.39 -6.48 -15.06
C PRO A 425 41.46 -7.10 -16.12
N VAL A 426 40.86 -6.22 -16.93
CA VAL A 426 39.98 -6.57 -18.03
C VAL A 426 40.64 -6.30 -19.39
N ILE A 427 40.22 -7.04 -20.38
CA ILE A 427 40.53 -6.77 -21.77
C ILE A 427 39.40 -5.93 -22.32
N ARG A 428 39.65 -4.67 -22.65
CA ARG A 428 38.72 -3.83 -23.41
C ARG A 428 38.90 -4.22 -24.88
N ILE A 429 37.84 -4.79 -25.46
CA ILE A 429 37.81 -5.14 -26.91
C ILE A 429 37.35 -3.90 -27.65
#